data_8ad144276f07f22e58938de0f3a7d5a3
#
_entry.id   8ad144276f07f22e58938de0f3a7d5a3
#
_cell.length_a   1.000
_cell.length_b   1.000
_cell.length_c   1.000
_cell.angle_alpha   90.00
_cell.angle_beta   90.00
_cell.angle_gamma   90.00
#
_symmetry.space_group_name_H-M   'P 1'
#
loop_
_entity.id
_entity.type
_entity.pdbx_description
1 polymer ?
#
loop_
_entity_poly.entity_id
_entity_poly.type
_entity_poly.pdbx_seq_one_letter_code
_entity_poly.pdbx_strand_id
1 'polypeptide(L)'
;MIWLIGCKGMLGSEVAKQLSENKLPFIGTDKEVDITSFEALEKFIANVETESYYHSDNFSRAQRQIKWIINCAAYTNVDKAEDDVELATQLNEIAPQNIARIARQISAKLIHISTDYVFGGDGNKPFTENDKLNPQIGRAS
;
A
#
# COMPACT_ATOMS: atom_id res chain seq x y z
N MET A 1 -3.65 14.13 -5.57
CA MET A 1 -3.93 13.65 -4.22
C MET A 1 -3.12 12.40 -3.95
N ILE A 2 -2.87 12.05 -2.69
CA ILE A 2 -2.20 10.82 -2.24
C ILE A 2 -3.26 9.83 -1.77
N TRP A 3 -3.15 8.57 -2.14
CA TRP A 3 -3.89 7.46 -1.53
C TRP A 3 -2.96 6.70 -0.58
N LEU A 4 -3.29 6.71 0.72
CA LEU A 4 -2.55 6.02 1.78
C LEU A 4 -3.30 4.75 2.17
N ILE A 5 -2.73 3.59 1.84
CA ILE A 5 -3.28 2.27 2.15
C ILE A 5 -2.68 1.79 3.48
N GLY A 6 -3.50 1.20 4.36
CA GLY A 6 -3.09 0.78 5.70
C GLY A 6 -2.94 1.94 6.69
N CYS A 7 -3.75 2.99 6.54
CA CYS A 7 -3.65 4.24 7.30
C CYS A 7 -3.87 4.08 8.82
N LYS A 8 -4.47 2.97 9.28
CA LYS A 8 -4.70 2.69 10.71
C LYS A 8 -3.59 1.83 11.34
N GLY A 9 -2.66 1.32 10.52
CA GLY A 9 -1.47 0.63 11.00
C GLY A 9 -0.47 1.57 11.68
N MET A 10 0.54 1.00 12.35
CA MET A 10 1.55 1.77 13.09
C MET A 10 2.27 2.78 12.18
N LEU A 11 2.82 2.35 11.06
CA LEU A 11 3.48 3.23 10.10
C LEU A 11 2.46 4.14 9.38
N GLY A 12 1.34 3.57 8.90
CA GLY A 12 0.34 4.32 8.16
C GLY A 12 -0.26 5.48 8.95
N SER A 13 -0.48 5.30 10.26
CA SER A 13 -0.99 6.38 11.11
C SER A 13 0.00 7.53 11.28
N GLU A 14 1.29 7.24 11.37
CA GLU A 14 2.31 8.30 11.41
C GLU A 14 2.44 9.02 10.06
N VAL A 15 2.40 8.27 8.95
CA VAL A 15 2.37 8.87 7.60
C VAL A 15 1.14 9.77 7.45
N ALA A 16 -0.05 9.33 7.87
CA ALA A 16 -1.26 10.14 7.82
C ALA A 16 -1.13 11.45 8.61
N LYS A 17 -0.54 11.37 9.80
CA LYS A 17 -0.24 12.54 10.63
C LYS A 17 0.71 13.51 9.90
N GLN A 18 1.82 13.02 9.36
CA GLN A 18 2.79 13.83 8.62
C GLN A 18 2.16 14.49 7.37
N LEU A 19 1.33 13.77 6.63
CA LEU A 19 0.61 14.34 5.49
C LEU A 19 -0.33 15.46 5.92
N SER A 20 -1.05 15.28 7.04
CA SER A 20 -1.96 16.28 7.62
C SER A 20 -1.21 17.54 8.09
N GLU A 21 -0.13 17.37 8.85
CA GLU A 21 0.70 18.48 9.37
C GLU A 21 1.30 19.32 8.24
N ASN A 22 1.67 18.66 7.12
CA ASN A 22 2.19 19.33 5.94
C ASN A 22 1.11 19.79 4.95
N LYS A 23 -0.17 19.67 5.31
CA LYS A 23 -1.34 20.08 4.49
C LYS A 23 -1.35 19.42 3.09
N LEU A 24 -0.81 18.22 2.98
CA LEU A 24 -0.84 17.44 1.75
C LEU A 24 -2.18 16.71 1.63
N PRO A 25 -2.92 16.87 0.53
CA PRO A 25 -4.21 16.22 0.36
C PRO A 25 -4.04 14.71 0.18
N PHE A 26 -4.67 13.94 1.04
CA PHE A 26 -4.66 12.48 0.96
C PHE A 26 -6.01 11.87 1.33
N ILE A 27 -6.21 10.64 0.89
CA ILE A 27 -7.28 9.75 1.33
C ILE A 27 -6.64 8.52 1.95
N GLY A 28 -7.04 8.19 3.17
CA GLY A 28 -6.56 7.03 3.89
C GLY A 28 -7.58 5.90 3.84
N THR A 29 -7.12 4.67 3.55
CA THR A 29 -7.92 3.45 3.62
C THR A 29 -7.21 2.38 4.45
N ASP A 30 -8.00 1.45 4.98
CA ASP A 30 -7.53 0.27 5.70
C ASP A 30 -8.37 -0.94 5.22
N LYS A 31 -8.90 -1.74 6.11
CA LYS A 31 -9.66 -2.98 5.79
C LYS A 31 -10.98 -2.74 5.05
N GLU A 32 -11.46 -1.51 4.98
CA GLU A 32 -12.67 -1.14 4.22
C GLU A 32 -12.50 -1.24 2.70
N VAL A 33 -11.25 -1.28 2.22
CA VAL A 33 -10.92 -1.57 0.81
C VAL A 33 -10.09 -2.84 0.76
N ASP A 34 -10.67 -3.88 0.17
CA ASP A 34 -9.96 -5.14 -0.02
C ASP A 34 -8.89 -5.02 -1.11
N ILE A 35 -7.64 -4.87 -0.69
CA ILE A 35 -6.49 -4.73 -1.59
C ILE A 35 -6.11 -6.03 -2.31
N THR A 36 -6.63 -7.18 -1.87
CA THR A 36 -6.42 -8.47 -2.54
C THR A 36 -7.35 -8.65 -3.74
N SER A 37 -8.43 -7.86 -3.82
CA SER A 37 -9.37 -7.83 -4.94
C SER A 37 -9.08 -6.65 -5.88
N PHE A 38 -8.67 -6.96 -7.10
CA PHE A 38 -8.43 -5.93 -8.13
C PHE A 38 -9.70 -5.13 -8.44
N GLU A 39 -10.85 -5.80 -8.51
CA GLU A 39 -12.16 -5.16 -8.74
C GLU A 39 -12.51 -4.18 -7.61
N ALA A 40 -12.23 -4.53 -6.35
CA ALA A 40 -12.44 -3.61 -5.23
C ALA A 40 -11.59 -2.35 -5.33
N LEU A 41 -10.36 -2.49 -5.80
CA LEU A 41 -9.47 -1.34 -6.06
C LEU A 41 -10.00 -0.46 -7.18
N GLU A 42 -10.43 -1.04 -8.31
CA GLU A 42 -11.03 -0.28 -9.43
C GLU A 42 -12.28 0.47 -8.99
N LYS A 43 -13.15 -0.20 -8.24
CA LYS A 43 -14.36 0.42 -7.68
C LYS A 43 -14.03 1.58 -6.73
N PHE A 44 -13.02 1.41 -5.89
CA PHE A 44 -12.58 2.49 -5.00
C PHE A 44 -12.08 3.70 -5.80
N ILE A 45 -11.21 3.50 -6.80
CA ILE A 45 -10.72 4.59 -7.66
C ILE A 45 -11.88 5.32 -8.34
N ALA A 46 -12.81 4.59 -8.93
CA ALA A 46 -13.98 5.18 -9.58
C ALA A 46 -14.81 6.03 -8.62
N ASN A 47 -14.98 5.58 -7.38
CA ASN A 47 -15.72 6.31 -6.35
C ASN A 47 -14.98 7.58 -5.88
N VAL A 48 -13.65 7.54 -5.81
CA VAL A 48 -12.83 8.71 -5.43
C VAL A 48 -12.87 9.79 -6.51
N GLU A 49 -12.89 9.41 -7.77
CA GLU A 49 -12.96 10.35 -8.89
C GLU A 49 -14.36 10.96 -9.10
N THR A 50 -15.40 10.28 -8.60
CA THR A 50 -16.78 10.78 -8.59
C THR A 50 -17.06 11.54 -7.29
N GLU A 51 -18.03 12.47 -7.31
CA GLU A 51 -18.36 13.33 -6.16
C GLU A 51 -18.90 12.59 -4.93
N SER A 52 -19.22 11.29 -5.05
CA SER A 52 -19.91 10.52 -4.02
C SER A 52 -19.06 10.19 -2.78
N TYR A 53 -17.73 10.29 -2.85
CA TYR A 53 -16.85 9.93 -1.74
C TYR A 53 -16.55 11.09 -0.78
N TYR A 54 -16.71 12.34 -1.25
CA TYR A 54 -16.39 13.52 -0.44
C TYR A 54 -17.68 14.21 0.01
N HIS A 55 -17.97 14.13 1.29
CA HIS A 55 -19.06 14.93 1.92
C HIS A 55 -18.70 16.41 2.13
N SER A 56 -17.51 16.86 1.71
CA SER A 56 -17.07 18.24 1.82
C SER A 56 -16.65 18.80 0.46
N ASP A 57 -17.33 19.83 0.04
CA ASP A 57 -17.39 20.42 -1.30
C ASP A 57 -16.15 21.19 -1.78
N ASN A 58 -14.96 21.00 -1.18
CA ASN A 58 -13.84 21.91 -1.40
C ASN A 58 -12.74 21.43 -2.33
N PHE A 59 -12.85 20.22 -2.91
CA PHE A 59 -11.83 19.73 -3.85
C PHE A 59 -12.33 19.75 -5.30
N SER A 60 -11.61 20.46 -6.17
CA SER A 60 -11.84 20.41 -7.62
C SER A 60 -11.56 18.98 -8.14
N ARG A 61 -12.17 18.61 -9.29
CA ARG A 61 -11.94 17.32 -9.94
C ARG A 61 -10.44 17.02 -10.15
N ALA A 62 -9.64 18.03 -10.47
CA ALA A 62 -8.19 17.89 -10.65
C ALA A 62 -7.45 17.55 -9.34
N GLN A 63 -7.96 18.04 -8.20
CA GLN A 63 -7.40 17.75 -6.88
C GLN A 63 -7.77 16.35 -6.38
N ARG A 64 -8.86 15.76 -6.88
CA ARG A 64 -9.32 14.40 -6.55
C ARG A 64 -8.50 13.32 -7.27
N GLN A 65 -7.83 13.64 -8.37
CA GLN A 65 -7.00 12.67 -9.08
C GLN A 65 -5.89 12.13 -8.18
N ILE A 66 -5.85 10.82 -7.98
CA ILE A 66 -4.78 10.15 -7.25
C ILE A 66 -3.52 10.17 -8.13
N LYS A 67 -2.45 10.76 -7.62
CA LYS A 67 -1.14 10.85 -8.28
C LYS A 67 -0.05 10.04 -7.58
N TRP A 68 -0.30 9.69 -6.33
CA TRP A 68 0.58 8.89 -5.51
C TRP A 68 -0.21 7.87 -4.73
N ILE A 69 0.32 6.66 -4.65
CA ILE A 69 -0.15 5.61 -3.76
C ILE A 69 0.98 5.30 -2.80
N ILE A 70 0.68 5.29 -1.50
CA ILE A 70 1.62 4.85 -0.46
C ILE A 70 1.00 3.63 0.18
N ASN A 71 1.63 2.46 -0.01
CA ASN A 71 1.18 1.21 0.60
C ASN A 71 1.98 0.91 1.87
N CYS A 72 1.31 1.05 3.01
CA CYS A 72 1.80 0.67 4.34
C CYS A 72 1.11 -0.62 4.84
N ALA A 73 0.22 -1.22 4.05
CA ALA A 73 -0.46 -2.46 4.43
C ALA A 73 0.43 -3.66 4.16
N ALA A 74 0.53 -4.55 5.13
CA ALA A 74 1.22 -5.83 5.04
C ALA A 74 0.71 -6.78 6.13
N TYR A 75 0.87 -8.09 5.92
CA TYR A 75 0.77 -9.07 6.99
C TYR A 75 2.09 -9.11 7.77
N THR A 76 2.10 -8.57 8.98
CA THR A 76 3.33 -8.36 9.77
C THR A 76 3.50 -9.32 10.94
N ASN A 77 2.52 -10.20 11.20
CA ASN A 77 2.62 -11.19 12.26
C ASN A 77 3.45 -12.39 11.80
N VAL A 78 4.75 -12.32 12.00
CA VAL A 78 5.71 -13.35 11.56
C VAL A 78 5.41 -14.73 12.14
N ASP A 79 5.08 -14.80 13.43
CA ASP A 79 4.83 -16.09 14.12
C ASP A 79 3.57 -16.79 13.58
N LYS A 80 2.55 -16.01 13.21
CA LYS A 80 1.33 -16.54 12.59
C LYS A 80 1.42 -16.73 11.10
N ALA A 81 2.39 -16.14 10.41
CA ALA A 81 2.51 -16.25 8.97
C ALA A 81 2.80 -17.69 8.52
N GLU A 82 3.41 -18.51 9.39
CA GLU A 82 3.62 -19.94 9.13
C GLU A 82 2.31 -20.75 9.21
N ASP A 83 1.35 -20.30 10.04
CA ASP A 83 0.02 -20.90 10.17
C ASP A 83 -0.96 -20.32 9.14
N ASP A 84 -0.82 -19.03 8.81
CA ASP A 84 -1.71 -18.26 7.92
C ASP A 84 -1.04 -17.97 6.56
N VAL A 85 -0.36 -18.93 5.96
CA VAL A 85 0.43 -18.77 4.71
C VAL A 85 -0.42 -18.16 3.57
N GLU A 86 -1.66 -18.59 3.43
CA GLU A 86 -2.56 -18.08 2.39
C GLU A 86 -2.83 -16.58 2.57
N LEU A 87 -3.16 -16.13 3.79
CA LEU A 87 -3.41 -14.73 4.09
C LEU A 87 -2.15 -13.89 3.94
N ALA A 88 -1.00 -14.40 4.39
CA ALA A 88 0.29 -13.74 4.22
C ALA A 88 0.62 -13.55 2.74
N THR A 89 0.43 -14.58 1.91
CA THR A 89 0.61 -14.51 0.45
C THR A 89 -0.34 -13.49 -0.19
N GLN A 90 -1.62 -13.51 0.19
CA GLN A 90 -2.61 -12.58 -0.33
C GLN A 90 -2.22 -11.12 -0.03
N LEU A 91 -1.80 -10.81 1.19
CA LEU A 91 -1.50 -9.45 1.61
C LEU A 91 -0.09 -8.98 1.22
N ASN A 92 0.89 -9.88 1.16
CA ASN A 92 2.29 -9.51 0.92
C ASN A 92 2.76 -9.75 -0.52
N GLU A 93 2.00 -10.50 -1.33
CA GLU A 93 2.33 -10.76 -2.73
C GLU A 93 1.23 -10.27 -3.68
N ILE A 94 0.00 -10.78 -3.53
CA ILE A 94 -1.09 -10.49 -4.47
C ILE A 94 -1.54 -9.03 -4.37
N ALA A 95 -1.71 -8.51 -3.14
CA ALA A 95 -2.14 -7.14 -2.93
C ALA A 95 -1.14 -6.11 -3.50
N PRO A 96 0.18 -6.19 -3.28
CA PRO A 96 1.16 -5.32 -3.94
C PRO A 96 1.11 -5.38 -5.46
N GLN A 97 0.90 -6.56 -6.06
CA GLN A 97 0.74 -6.70 -7.50
C GLN A 97 -0.50 -5.96 -8.01
N ASN A 98 -1.63 -6.12 -7.32
CA ASN A 98 -2.88 -5.42 -7.67
C ASN A 98 -2.72 -3.90 -7.53
N ILE A 99 -2.10 -3.44 -6.46
CA ILE A 99 -1.83 -2.01 -6.23
C ILE A 99 -0.91 -1.45 -7.33
N ALA A 100 0.12 -2.18 -7.72
CA ALA A 100 1.02 -1.77 -8.79
C ALA A 100 0.29 -1.67 -10.15
N ARG A 101 -0.62 -2.62 -10.44
CA ARG A 101 -1.47 -2.57 -11.65
C ARG A 101 -2.38 -1.35 -11.65
N ILE A 102 -3.05 -1.06 -10.52
CA ILE A 102 -3.89 0.13 -10.39
C ILE A 102 -3.06 1.40 -10.54
N ALA A 103 -1.91 1.50 -9.88
CA ALA A 103 -1.02 2.65 -10.00
C ALA A 103 -0.66 2.93 -11.47
N ARG A 104 -0.31 1.87 -12.23
CA ARG A 104 -0.04 1.97 -13.67
C ARG A 104 -1.27 2.40 -14.46
N GLN A 105 -2.45 1.83 -14.18
CA GLN A 105 -3.69 2.13 -14.89
C GLN A 105 -4.07 3.61 -14.78
N ILE A 106 -3.93 4.20 -13.58
CA ILE A 106 -4.25 5.61 -13.32
C ILE A 106 -3.04 6.55 -13.48
N SER A 107 -1.90 6.05 -13.93
CA SER A 107 -0.64 6.80 -14.06
C SER A 107 -0.19 7.46 -12.75
N ALA A 108 -0.43 6.81 -11.62
CA ALA A 108 0.05 7.23 -10.30
C ALA A 108 1.43 6.63 -10.01
N LYS A 109 2.20 7.33 -9.18
CA LYS A 109 3.45 6.82 -8.61
C LYS A 109 3.13 5.95 -7.39
N LEU A 110 3.86 4.86 -7.22
CA LEU A 110 3.72 3.95 -6.08
C LEU A 110 4.96 4.00 -5.19
N ILE A 111 4.70 4.16 -3.89
CA ILE A 111 5.66 3.88 -2.82
C ILE A 111 5.12 2.66 -2.08
N HIS A 112 5.87 1.57 -2.09
CA HIS A 112 5.55 0.35 -1.35
C HIS A 112 6.59 0.13 -0.26
N ILE A 113 6.13 -0.06 0.97
CA ILE A 113 7.02 -0.33 2.10
C ILE A 113 7.26 -1.84 2.16
N SER A 114 8.49 -2.22 1.93
CA SER A 114 8.96 -3.61 1.97
C SER A 114 9.85 -3.84 3.20
N THR A 115 10.54 -4.96 3.25
CA THR A 115 11.40 -5.41 4.34
C THR A 115 12.75 -5.88 3.80
N ASP A 116 13.80 -5.81 4.62
CA ASP A 116 15.10 -6.40 4.36
C ASP A 116 15.08 -7.93 4.26
N TYR A 117 14.04 -8.58 4.81
CA TYR A 117 13.84 -10.03 4.67
C TYR A 117 13.54 -10.50 3.25
N VAL A 118 13.43 -9.59 2.28
CA VAL A 118 13.41 -9.95 0.85
C VAL A 118 14.75 -10.52 0.38
N PHE A 119 15.85 -10.28 1.11
CA PHE A 119 17.16 -10.83 0.84
C PHE A 119 17.43 -12.07 1.70
N GLY A 120 18.26 -12.98 1.19
CA GLY A 120 18.58 -14.22 1.88
C GLY A 120 19.64 -14.05 2.94
N GLY A 121 19.55 -13.40 3.95
CA GLY A 121 20.29 -13.25 5.21
C GLY A 121 21.77 -13.69 5.35
N ASP A 122 22.38 -14.19 4.31
CA ASP A 122 23.72 -14.75 4.35
C ASP A 122 24.78 -13.68 4.02
N GLY A 123 25.46 -13.18 5.03
CA GLY A 123 26.62 -12.31 4.83
C GLY A 123 26.66 -11.07 5.71
N ASN A 124 27.86 -10.47 5.78
CA ASN A 124 28.12 -9.26 6.59
C ASN A 124 28.21 -7.99 5.72
N LYS A 125 27.81 -8.05 4.44
CA LYS A 125 27.82 -6.89 3.54
C LYS A 125 26.42 -6.27 3.49
N PRO A 126 26.30 -4.94 3.44
CA PRO A 126 25.03 -4.28 3.17
C PRO A 126 24.48 -4.74 1.82
N PHE A 127 23.17 -4.99 1.76
CA PHE A 127 22.48 -5.32 0.51
C PHE A 127 22.31 -4.08 -0.36
N THR A 128 22.24 -4.30 -1.66
CA THR A 128 21.97 -3.31 -2.68
C THR A 128 20.73 -3.69 -3.47
N GLU A 129 20.19 -2.77 -4.26
CA GLU A 129 19.00 -2.99 -5.10
C GLU A 129 19.23 -4.06 -6.18
N ASN A 130 20.49 -4.44 -6.45
CA ASN A 130 20.87 -5.43 -7.46
C ASN A 130 21.14 -6.82 -6.87
N ASP A 131 21.09 -6.96 -5.55
CA ASP A 131 21.33 -8.25 -4.91
C ASP A 131 20.15 -9.21 -5.16
N LYS A 132 20.48 -10.50 -5.23
CA LYS A 132 19.50 -11.54 -5.51
C LYS A 132 18.47 -11.62 -4.37
N LEU A 133 17.20 -11.49 -4.73
CA LEU A 133 16.10 -11.71 -3.80
C LEU A 133 15.98 -13.20 -3.45
N ASN A 134 15.78 -13.47 -2.18
CA ASN A 134 15.52 -14.80 -1.65
C ASN A 134 14.59 -14.70 -0.43
N PRO A 135 13.32 -14.27 -0.64
CA PRO A 135 12.40 -14.03 0.45
C PRO A 135 12.09 -15.31 1.22
N GLN A 136 12.02 -15.19 2.52
CA GLN A 136 11.56 -16.24 3.40
C GLN A 136 10.05 -16.13 3.58
N ILE A 137 9.34 -17.26 3.56
CA ILE A 137 7.86 -17.30 3.73
C ILE A 137 7.48 -16.54 5.00
N GLY A 138 6.48 -15.68 4.88
CA GLY A 138 5.91 -14.91 5.98
C GLY A 138 6.69 -13.66 6.40
N ARG A 139 7.88 -13.41 5.88
CA ARG A 139 8.75 -12.29 6.29
C ARG A 139 8.97 -11.23 5.21
N ALA A 140 8.64 -11.54 3.95
CA ALA A 140 8.83 -10.61 2.85
C ALA A 140 7.49 -10.21 2.21
N SER A 141 7.36 -8.96 1.88
CA SER A 141 6.24 -8.40 1.10
C SER A 141 6.75 -7.78 -0.20
#